data_e90bf1576d455e8ee0adbcfb84b1577d
#
_entry.id   e90bf1576d455e8ee0adbcfb84b1577d
#
_cell.length_a   1.000
_cell.length_b   1.000
_cell.length_c   1.000
_cell.angle_alpha   90.00
_cell.angle_beta   90.00
_cell.angle_gamma   90.00
#
_symmetry.space_group_name_H-M   'P 1'
#
loop_
_entity.id
_entity.type
_entity.pdbx_description
1 polymer ?
#
loop_
_entity_poly.entity_id
_entity_poly.type
_entity_poly.pdbx_seq_one_letter_code
_entity_poly.pdbx_strand_id
1 'polypeptide(L)'
;LIVENLVSKDGKLHPVQEAMVKFHGSQCGFCTPGFVMSLFSMFKNNKNYDNELITDSISGNLCRCTGYRPIIDAAKSLNKINRKDEFSKNKNKIIKLLKTIRPKNIFIKKDDKIYFSPKNIKDLKNIIKQNTNFNFLAGGTDLSLTVTKERKEIPFIIDLGEVKELDFIKVSKNYLEIGAATPLIKFENEIKKYYPD
;
A
#
# COMPACT_ATOMS: atom_id res chain seq x y z
N LEU A 1 -9.98 0.64 5.74
CA LEU A 1 -10.30 2.07 5.85
C LEU A 1 -10.80 2.57 4.49
N ILE A 2 -11.94 3.23 4.46
CA ILE A 2 -12.55 3.85 3.27
C ILE A 2 -12.74 5.35 3.53
N VAL A 3 -13.02 6.13 2.49
CA VAL A 3 -13.09 7.59 2.56
C VAL A 3 -14.13 8.09 3.57
N GLU A 4 -15.25 7.39 3.71
CA GLU A 4 -16.33 7.70 4.65
C GLU A 4 -15.88 7.55 6.12
N ASN A 5 -14.94 6.66 6.40
CA ASN A 5 -14.41 6.47 7.75
C ASN A 5 -13.53 7.63 8.25
N LEU A 6 -13.19 8.59 7.38
CA LEU A 6 -12.42 9.77 7.77
C LEU A 6 -13.26 10.79 8.52
N VAL A 7 -14.58 10.81 8.29
CA VAL A 7 -15.52 11.68 9.00
C VAL A 7 -15.53 11.28 10.48
N SER A 8 -15.43 12.27 11.35
CA SER A 8 -15.48 12.05 12.80
C SER A 8 -16.89 11.65 13.27
N LYS A 9 -17.00 11.14 14.49
CA LYS A 9 -18.29 10.68 15.04
C LYS A 9 -19.35 11.81 15.17
N ASP A 10 -18.89 13.04 15.29
CA ASP A 10 -19.73 14.25 15.34
C ASP A 10 -20.04 14.83 13.95
N GLY A 11 -19.73 14.09 12.89
CA GLY A 11 -20.04 14.47 11.50
C GLY A 11 -19.06 15.45 10.87
N LYS A 12 -17.97 15.83 11.56
CA LYS A 12 -16.97 16.75 11.00
C LYS A 12 -16.08 16.04 10.01
N LEU A 13 -15.85 16.71 8.88
CA LEU A 13 -14.90 16.24 7.88
C LEU A 13 -13.48 16.20 8.43
N HIS A 14 -12.71 15.24 7.97
CA HIS A 14 -11.28 15.23 8.21
C HIS A 14 -10.61 16.41 7.45
N PRO A 15 -9.52 17.01 7.96
CA PRO A 15 -8.85 18.13 7.29
C PRO A 15 -8.52 17.91 5.82
N VAL A 16 -8.21 16.67 5.43
CA VAL A 16 -8.00 16.32 4.02
C VAL A 16 -9.28 16.45 3.19
N GLN A 17 -10.41 16.01 3.73
CA GLN A 17 -11.72 16.16 3.06
C GLN A 17 -12.11 17.64 2.98
N GLU A 18 -11.93 18.40 4.06
CA GLU A 18 -12.18 19.85 4.07
C GLU A 18 -11.31 20.60 3.07
N ALA A 19 -10.02 20.24 2.94
CA ALA A 19 -9.12 20.83 1.95
C ALA A 19 -9.63 20.56 0.52
N MET A 20 -10.03 19.33 0.20
CA MET A 20 -10.59 18.99 -1.10
C MET A 20 -11.86 19.79 -1.44
N VAL A 21 -12.73 20.01 -0.45
CA VAL A 21 -13.92 20.86 -0.60
C VAL A 21 -13.54 22.31 -0.82
N LYS A 22 -12.69 22.85 0.05
CA LYS A 22 -12.28 24.28 0.06
C LYS A 22 -11.59 24.69 -1.23
N PHE A 23 -10.78 23.82 -1.81
CA PHE A 23 -10.02 24.10 -3.04
C PHE A 23 -10.69 23.58 -4.30
N HIS A 24 -11.94 23.10 -4.20
CA HIS A 24 -12.69 22.56 -5.34
C HIS A 24 -11.95 21.41 -6.04
N GLY A 25 -11.29 20.54 -5.26
CA GLY A 25 -10.51 19.39 -5.75
C GLY A 25 -11.34 18.27 -6.37
N SER A 26 -12.65 18.43 -6.48
CA SER A 26 -13.58 17.45 -7.05
C SER A 26 -14.56 18.13 -8.01
N GLN A 27 -14.86 17.47 -9.13
CA GLN A 27 -15.91 17.87 -10.07
C GLN A 27 -16.92 16.72 -10.25
N CYS A 28 -16.62 15.72 -11.09
CA CYS A 28 -17.53 14.57 -11.26
C CYS A 28 -17.55 13.61 -10.05
N GLY A 29 -16.57 13.68 -9.16
CA GLY A 29 -16.49 12.90 -7.92
C GLY A 29 -15.92 11.50 -8.06
N PHE A 30 -15.76 10.96 -9.26
CA PHE A 30 -15.35 9.55 -9.47
C PHE A 30 -13.97 9.22 -8.89
N CYS A 31 -12.98 10.07 -9.12
CA CYS A 31 -11.62 9.87 -8.61
C CYS A 31 -11.41 10.41 -7.19
N THR A 32 -12.34 11.18 -6.66
CA THR A 32 -12.20 11.89 -5.38
C THR A 32 -11.88 10.99 -4.21
N PRO A 33 -12.52 9.82 -4.01
CA PRO A 33 -12.16 8.91 -2.91
C PRO A 33 -10.69 8.49 -2.94
N GLY A 34 -10.15 8.18 -4.12
CA GLY A 34 -8.74 7.82 -4.30
C GLY A 34 -7.80 8.95 -3.89
N PHE A 35 -8.03 10.17 -4.38
CA PHE A 35 -7.22 11.34 -4.01
C PHE A 35 -7.31 11.65 -2.51
N VAL A 36 -8.49 11.60 -1.91
CA VAL A 36 -8.66 11.82 -0.47
C VAL A 36 -7.85 10.81 0.32
N MET A 37 -7.87 9.53 -0.05
CA MET A 37 -7.11 8.49 0.66
C MET A 37 -5.61 8.62 0.46
N SER A 38 -5.14 8.99 -0.74
CA SER A 38 -3.72 9.27 -1.00
C SER A 38 -3.23 10.46 -0.20
N LEU A 39 -3.97 11.56 -0.19
CA LEU A 39 -3.66 12.74 0.62
C LEU A 39 -3.73 12.46 2.13
N PHE A 40 -4.66 11.60 2.57
CA PHE A 40 -4.71 11.15 3.96
C PHE A 40 -3.46 10.35 4.33
N SER A 41 -3.01 9.43 3.47
CA SER A 41 -1.77 8.68 3.68
C SER A 41 -0.56 9.63 3.76
N MET A 42 -0.44 10.56 2.83
CA MET A 42 0.60 11.60 2.85
C MET A 42 0.55 12.42 4.16
N PHE A 43 -0.64 12.90 4.55
CA PHE A 43 -0.87 13.68 5.76
C PHE A 43 -0.47 12.93 7.03
N LYS A 44 -0.66 11.62 7.10
CA LYS A 44 -0.33 10.80 8.28
C LYS A 44 1.14 10.45 8.37
N ASN A 45 1.82 10.25 7.24
CA ASN A 45 3.17 9.70 7.20
C ASN A 45 4.26 10.77 7.10
N ASN A 46 3.94 11.99 6.65
CA ASN A 46 4.94 13.03 6.42
C ASN A 46 4.66 14.28 7.26
N LYS A 47 5.70 14.97 7.69
CA LYS A 47 5.56 16.21 8.49
C LYS A 47 5.41 17.45 7.62
N ASN A 48 6.16 17.55 6.54
CA ASN A 48 6.13 18.65 5.58
C ASN A 48 6.00 18.04 4.19
N TYR A 49 5.38 18.78 3.28
CA TYR A 49 5.18 18.37 1.90
C TYR A 49 5.73 19.46 0.97
N ASP A 50 6.69 19.12 0.14
CA ASP A 50 7.08 19.86 -1.05
C ASP A 50 6.25 19.43 -2.25
N ASN A 51 6.55 20.01 -3.42
CA ASN A 51 5.82 19.69 -4.64
C ASN A 51 6.09 18.27 -5.12
N GLU A 52 7.30 17.76 -4.93
CA GLU A 52 7.72 16.42 -5.35
C GLU A 52 6.95 15.38 -4.56
N LEU A 53 6.98 15.45 -3.23
CA LEU A 53 6.24 14.53 -2.37
C LEU A 53 4.73 14.56 -2.62
N ILE A 54 4.14 15.74 -2.89
CA ILE A 54 2.72 15.85 -3.22
C ILE A 54 2.44 15.12 -4.52
N THR A 55 3.24 15.37 -5.57
CA THR A 55 3.06 14.76 -6.88
C THR A 55 3.19 13.25 -6.81
N ASP A 56 4.22 12.74 -6.12
CA ASP A 56 4.43 11.31 -5.92
C ASP A 56 3.27 10.67 -5.15
N SER A 57 2.80 11.33 -4.10
CA SER A 57 1.70 10.81 -3.28
C SER A 57 0.40 10.63 -4.05
N ILE A 58 0.14 11.46 -5.06
CA ILE A 58 -1.09 11.40 -5.87
C ILE A 58 -0.91 10.73 -7.23
N SER A 59 0.31 10.37 -7.64
CA SER A 59 0.65 9.83 -8.97
C SER A 59 -0.14 8.58 -9.36
N GLY A 60 -0.55 7.76 -8.39
CA GLY A 60 -1.40 6.58 -8.61
C GLY A 60 -2.87 6.88 -8.91
N ASN A 61 -3.30 8.14 -8.88
CA ASN A 61 -4.69 8.55 -9.11
C ASN A 61 -4.80 9.35 -10.41
N LEU A 62 -5.80 9.01 -11.22
CA LEU A 62 -6.07 9.72 -12.47
C LEU A 62 -7.34 10.55 -12.36
N CYS A 63 -7.24 11.84 -12.76
CA CYS A 63 -8.36 12.76 -12.86
C CYS A 63 -8.45 13.35 -14.26
N ARG A 64 -9.65 13.32 -14.85
CA ARG A 64 -9.90 13.90 -16.19
C ARG A 64 -10.54 15.29 -16.14
N CYS A 65 -11.09 15.68 -14.99
CA CYS A 65 -11.92 16.86 -14.87
C CYS A 65 -11.19 18.11 -14.40
N THR A 66 -10.37 18.00 -13.32
CA THR A 66 -9.88 19.16 -12.55
C THR A 66 -8.56 19.75 -13.09
N GLY A 67 -7.82 19.04 -13.91
CA GLY A 67 -6.45 19.39 -14.30
C GLY A 67 -5.45 19.35 -13.15
N TYR A 68 -5.77 18.64 -12.06
CA TYR A 68 -4.95 18.39 -10.86
C TYR A 68 -4.64 19.61 -9.99
N ARG A 69 -4.60 20.85 -10.55
CA ARG A 69 -4.20 22.06 -9.82
C ARG A 69 -4.95 22.26 -8.50
N PRO A 70 -6.29 22.16 -8.46
CA PRO A 70 -7.06 22.30 -7.21
C PRO A 70 -6.71 21.22 -6.19
N ILE A 71 -6.39 20.00 -6.62
CA ILE A 71 -6.00 18.88 -5.76
C ILE A 71 -4.62 19.15 -5.14
N ILE A 72 -3.67 19.64 -5.93
CA ILE A 72 -2.33 20.03 -5.47
C ILE A 72 -2.42 21.18 -4.48
N ASP A 73 -3.25 22.19 -4.76
CA ASP A 73 -3.44 23.33 -3.86
C ASP A 73 -4.11 22.90 -2.53
N ALA A 74 -5.06 21.97 -2.58
CA ALA A 74 -5.61 21.33 -1.40
C ALA A 74 -4.50 20.62 -0.58
N ALA A 75 -3.64 19.83 -1.24
CA ALA A 75 -2.52 19.15 -0.60
C ALA A 75 -1.56 20.12 0.09
N LYS A 76 -1.16 21.21 -0.59
CA LYS A 76 -0.28 22.25 -0.05
C LYS A 76 -0.86 22.91 1.22
N SER A 77 -2.17 23.11 1.25
CA SER A 77 -2.84 23.72 2.39
C SER A 77 -2.72 22.91 3.67
N LEU A 78 -2.54 21.59 3.56
CA LEU A 78 -2.41 20.67 4.70
C LEU A 78 -1.12 20.87 5.51
N ASN A 79 -0.08 21.50 4.95
CA ASN A 79 1.17 21.80 5.68
C ASN A 79 0.96 22.65 6.94
N LYS A 80 -0.08 23.47 6.95
CA LYS A 80 -0.38 24.39 8.05
C LYS A 80 -1.36 23.82 9.09
N ILE A 81 -1.82 22.59 8.91
CA ILE A 81 -2.90 22.01 9.73
C ILE A 81 -2.35 21.14 10.85
N ASN A 82 -2.97 21.27 12.03
CA ASN A 82 -2.68 20.41 13.16
C ASN A 82 -3.09 18.95 12.86
N ARG A 83 -2.19 18.00 13.10
CA ARG A 83 -2.33 16.57 12.79
C ARG A 83 -2.96 15.74 13.88
N LYS A 84 -3.45 16.38 14.94
CA LYS A 84 -4.15 15.68 16.03
C LYS A 84 -5.57 15.38 15.59
N ASP A 85 -5.80 14.17 15.13
CA ASP A 85 -7.09 13.63 14.72
C ASP A 85 -7.45 12.38 15.54
N GLU A 86 -8.62 11.82 15.32
CA GLU A 86 -9.10 10.61 15.99
C GLU A 86 -8.17 9.40 15.73
N PHE A 87 -7.56 9.30 14.56
CA PHE A 87 -6.62 8.23 14.22
C PHE A 87 -5.34 8.35 15.06
N SER A 88 -4.83 9.57 15.25
CA SER A 88 -3.67 9.83 16.12
C SER A 88 -3.95 9.49 17.58
N LYS A 89 -5.13 9.84 18.09
CA LYS A 89 -5.57 9.52 19.45
C LYS A 89 -5.67 8.01 19.67
N ASN A 90 -6.19 7.28 18.69
CA ASN A 90 -6.44 5.84 18.78
C ASN A 90 -5.26 4.98 18.32
N LYS A 91 -4.17 5.57 17.80
CA LYS A 91 -3.03 4.84 17.20
C LYS A 91 -2.53 3.68 18.05
N ASN A 92 -2.23 3.96 19.33
CA ASN A 92 -1.67 2.92 20.22
C ASN A 92 -2.66 1.79 20.50
N LYS A 93 -3.95 2.10 20.62
CA LYS A 93 -5.00 1.10 20.80
C LYS A 93 -5.12 0.21 19.56
N ILE A 94 -5.11 0.81 18.36
CA ILE A 94 -5.18 0.09 17.09
C ILE A 94 -3.95 -0.80 16.92
N ILE A 95 -2.75 -0.28 17.16
CA ILE A 95 -1.50 -1.07 17.09
C ILE A 95 -1.56 -2.26 18.05
N LYS A 96 -2.04 -2.05 19.29
CA LYS A 96 -2.18 -3.15 20.27
C LYS A 96 -3.14 -4.22 19.76
N LEU A 97 -4.28 -3.84 19.19
CA LEU A 97 -5.24 -4.78 18.61
C LEU A 97 -4.65 -5.53 17.40
N LEU A 98 -3.99 -4.81 16.47
CA LEU A 98 -3.37 -5.45 15.30
C LEU A 98 -2.28 -6.44 15.70
N LYS A 99 -1.51 -6.16 16.75
CA LYS A 99 -0.50 -7.09 17.27
C LYS A 99 -1.08 -8.38 17.87
N THR A 100 -2.38 -8.44 18.17
CA THR A 100 -3.03 -9.68 18.60
C THR A 100 -3.32 -10.62 17.43
N ILE A 101 -3.35 -10.09 16.22
CA ILE A 101 -3.50 -10.89 15.00
C ILE A 101 -2.16 -11.58 14.75
N ARG A 102 -2.11 -12.87 15.08
CA ARG A 102 -0.89 -13.67 14.83
C ARG A 102 -0.96 -14.24 13.43
N PRO A 103 0.08 -14.00 12.60
CA PRO A 103 0.16 -14.66 11.32
C PRO A 103 0.19 -16.19 11.53
N LYS A 104 -0.70 -16.90 10.82
CA LYS A 104 -0.74 -18.36 10.72
C LYS A 104 -0.61 -18.71 9.26
N ASN A 105 -0.20 -19.93 8.96
CA ASN A 105 -0.36 -20.42 7.60
C ASN A 105 -1.84 -20.34 7.21
N ILE A 106 -2.11 -19.74 6.07
CA ILE A 106 -3.45 -19.65 5.51
C ILE A 106 -3.51 -20.62 4.33
N PHE A 107 -4.47 -21.54 4.38
CA PHE A 107 -4.76 -22.43 3.27
C PHE A 107 -6.25 -22.33 2.97
N ILE A 108 -6.57 -21.89 1.76
CA ILE A 108 -7.93 -21.76 1.27
C ILE A 108 -8.03 -22.62 0.00
N LYS A 109 -8.99 -23.53 -0.02
CA LYS A 109 -9.34 -24.28 -1.23
C LYS A 109 -10.82 -24.06 -1.50
N LYS A 110 -11.14 -23.65 -2.72
CA LYS A 110 -12.50 -23.51 -3.20
C LYS A 110 -12.53 -24.03 -4.65
N ASP A 111 -13.34 -25.02 -4.87
CA ASP A 111 -13.42 -25.73 -6.15
C ASP A 111 -12.03 -26.26 -6.58
N ASP A 112 -11.52 -25.85 -7.72
CA ASP A 112 -10.21 -26.16 -8.27
C ASP A 112 -9.13 -25.13 -7.91
N LYS A 113 -9.48 -24.08 -7.14
CA LYS A 113 -8.57 -22.97 -6.79
C LYS A 113 -7.99 -23.14 -5.40
N ILE A 114 -6.70 -22.90 -5.28
CA ILE A 114 -5.94 -23.00 -4.03
C ILE A 114 -5.19 -21.69 -3.80
N TYR A 115 -5.32 -21.17 -2.60
CA TYR A 115 -4.48 -20.09 -2.09
C TYR A 115 -3.79 -20.58 -0.82
N PHE A 116 -2.46 -20.44 -0.80
CA PHE A 116 -1.64 -20.76 0.36
C PHE A 116 -0.72 -19.60 0.70
N SER A 117 -0.73 -19.16 1.96
CA SER A 117 0.19 -18.15 2.50
C SER A 117 1.02 -18.80 3.60
N PRO A 118 2.23 -19.27 3.31
CA PRO A 118 3.15 -19.82 4.31
C PRO A 118 3.72 -18.70 5.17
N LYS A 119 4.01 -19.03 6.43
CA LYS A 119 4.57 -18.08 7.39
C LYS A 119 6.10 -18.03 7.40
N ASN A 120 6.74 -19.06 6.90
CA ASN A 120 8.19 -19.24 6.94
C ASN A 120 8.68 -20.08 5.75
N ILE A 121 9.99 -20.08 5.53
CA ILE A 121 10.63 -20.85 4.45
C ILE A 121 10.41 -22.37 4.60
N LYS A 122 10.31 -22.91 5.81
CA LYS A 122 10.10 -24.33 6.00
C LYS A 122 8.75 -24.77 5.44
N ASP A 123 7.69 -24.03 5.78
CA ASP A 123 6.33 -24.30 5.26
C ASP A 123 6.25 -24.07 3.77
N LEU A 124 6.90 -23.02 3.26
CA LEU A 124 7.03 -22.77 1.83
C LEU A 124 7.69 -23.95 1.10
N LYS A 125 8.83 -24.45 1.59
CA LYS A 125 9.53 -25.59 1.00
C LYS A 125 8.68 -26.86 1.00
N ASN A 126 7.89 -27.09 2.06
CA ASN A 126 7.03 -28.27 2.14
C ASN A 126 5.93 -28.25 1.08
N ILE A 127 5.28 -27.11 0.86
CA ILE A 127 4.21 -27.03 -0.13
C ILE A 127 4.75 -27.10 -1.57
N ILE A 128 5.91 -26.52 -1.84
CA ILE A 128 6.57 -26.57 -3.17
C ILE A 128 6.95 -28.01 -3.52
N LYS A 129 7.46 -28.79 -2.55
CA LYS A 129 7.81 -30.20 -2.82
C LYS A 129 6.61 -31.07 -3.20
N GLN A 130 5.44 -30.71 -2.74
CA GLN A 130 4.21 -31.49 -2.95
C GLN A 130 3.42 -31.06 -4.20
N ASN A 131 3.78 -29.92 -4.80
CA ASN A 131 3.03 -29.31 -5.88
C ASN A 131 3.98 -28.76 -6.94
N THR A 132 3.67 -28.98 -8.22
CA THR A 132 4.50 -28.55 -9.34
C THR A 132 3.89 -27.44 -10.18
N ASN A 133 2.59 -27.19 -10.04
CA ASN A 133 1.86 -26.19 -10.83
C ASN A 133 1.26 -25.11 -9.93
N PHE A 134 2.04 -24.08 -9.66
CA PHE A 134 1.63 -22.92 -8.84
C PHE A 134 2.26 -21.64 -9.36
N ASN A 135 1.71 -20.50 -8.94
CA ASN A 135 2.26 -19.18 -9.18
C ASN A 135 2.63 -18.53 -7.83
N PHE A 136 3.80 -17.92 -7.75
CA PHE A 136 4.17 -17.10 -6.61
C PHE A 136 3.50 -15.73 -6.69
N LEU A 137 2.99 -15.28 -5.55
CA LEU A 137 2.48 -13.92 -5.35
C LEU A 137 3.42 -13.19 -4.38
N ALA A 138 4.04 -12.12 -4.88
CA ALA A 138 4.82 -11.18 -4.07
C ALA A 138 4.41 -9.77 -4.50
N GLY A 139 3.51 -9.12 -3.72
CA GLY A 139 2.91 -7.83 -4.09
C GLY A 139 1.80 -7.92 -5.15
N GLY A 140 1.98 -8.69 -6.23
CA GLY A 140 0.93 -9.05 -7.16
C GLY A 140 0.62 -8.03 -8.26
N THR A 141 1.36 -6.93 -8.38
CA THR A 141 1.10 -5.89 -9.38
C THR A 141 1.18 -6.42 -10.82
N ASP A 142 2.01 -7.40 -11.07
CA ASP A 142 2.18 -8.04 -12.37
C ASP A 142 1.27 -9.26 -12.51
N LEU A 143 1.33 -10.19 -11.57
CA LEU A 143 0.51 -11.41 -11.61
C LEU A 143 -1.00 -11.13 -11.69
N SER A 144 -1.48 -10.07 -11.05
CA SER A 144 -2.90 -9.70 -11.10
C SER A 144 -3.38 -9.30 -12.50
N LEU A 145 -2.47 -8.88 -13.40
CA LEU A 145 -2.82 -8.57 -14.79
C LEU A 145 -3.29 -9.82 -15.56
N THR A 146 -2.78 -10.98 -15.22
CA THR A 146 -3.25 -12.26 -15.77
C THR A 146 -4.76 -12.43 -15.59
N VAL A 147 -5.28 -12.03 -14.40
CA VAL A 147 -6.71 -12.10 -14.13
C VAL A 147 -7.46 -10.88 -14.69
N THR A 148 -6.96 -9.67 -14.46
CA THR A 148 -7.71 -8.43 -14.74
C THR A 148 -7.67 -8.02 -16.21
N LYS A 149 -6.59 -8.32 -16.94
CA LYS A 149 -6.40 -7.95 -18.35
C LYS A 149 -6.55 -9.15 -19.28
N GLU A 150 -5.87 -10.26 -18.96
CA GLU A 150 -5.89 -11.45 -19.81
C GLU A 150 -7.12 -12.32 -19.56
N ARG A 151 -7.88 -12.08 -18.45
CA ARG A 151 -9.06 -12.85 -18.05
C ARG A 151 -8.78 -14.35 -17.89
N LYS A 152 -7.55 -14.69 -17.53
CA LYS A 152 -7.13 -16.06 -17.24
C LYS A 152 -7.29 -16.35 -15.75
N GLU A 153 -7.55 -17.59 -15.43
CA GLU A 153 -7.60 -18.05 -14.05
C GLU A 153 -6.21 -18.50 -13.58
N ILE A 154 -5.95 -18.29 -12.30
CA ILE A 154 -4.74 -18.78 -11.64
C ILE A 154 -5.20 -19.83 -10.61
N PRO A 155 -5.05 -21.12 -10.92
CA PRO A 155 -5.63 -22.15 -10.06
C PRO A 155 -4.91 -22.34 -8.73
N PHE A 156 -3.59 -22.08 -8.67
CA PHE A 156 -2.85 -22.19 -7.43
C PHE A 156 -1.90 -21.02 -7.22
N ILE A 157 -2.12 -20.29 -6.11
CA ILE A 157 -1.30 -19.15 -5.68
C ILE A 157 -0.61 -19.50 -4.37
N ILE A 158 0.70 -19.27 -4.31
CA ILE A 158 1.50 -19.26 -3.09
C ILE A 158 1.92 -17.83 -2.80
N ASP A 159 1.36 -17.23 -1.76
CA ASP A 159 1.64 -15.86 -1.34
C ASP A 159 2.86 -15.80 -0.42
N LEU A 160 3.89 -15.07 -0.84
CA LEU A 160 5.15 -14.93 -0.12
C LEU A 160 5.17 -13.78 0.89
N GLY A 161 4.11 -12.98 0.98
CA GLY A 161 4.05 -11.75 1.80
C GLY A 161 4.33 -11.95 3.29
N GLU A 162 4.04 -13.13 3.82
CA GLU A 162 4.28 -13.45 5.25
C GLU A 162 5.61 -14.17 5.51
N VAL A 163 6.37 -14.54 4.47
CA VAL A 163 7.67 -15.22 4.60
C VAL A 163 8.75 -14.18 4.83
N LYS A 164 8.92 -13.76 6.07
CA LYS A 164 9.85 -12.68 6.46
C LYS A 164 11.30 -12.97 6.09
N GLU A 165 11.69 -14.23 6.02
CA GLU A 165 13.04 -14.66 5.58
C GLU A 165 13.33 -14.33 4.11
N LEU A 166 12.30 -13.98 3.30
CA LEU A 166 12.44 -13.52 1.93
C LEU A 166 12.39 -11.98 1.77
N ASP A 167 12.20 -11.23 2.85
CA ASP A 167 12.21 -9.77 2.85
C ASP A 167 13.49 -9.26 3.52
N PHE A 168 14.58 -9.20 2.76
CA PHE A 168 15.85 -8.67 3.26
C PHE A 168 16.69 -8.03 2.14
N ILE A 169 17.57 -7.12 2.53
CA ILE A 169 18.65 -6.61 1.67
C ILE A 169 19.95 -6.74 2.46
N LYS A 170 20.92 -7.43 1.88
CA LYS A 170 22.28 -7.55 2.42
C LYS A 170 23.28 -6.97 1.44
N VAL A 171 24.13 -6.11 1.94
CA VAL A 171 25.18 -5.45 1.18
C VAL A 171 26.50 -6.14 1.45
N SER A 172 27.17 -6.60 0.41
CA SER A 172 28.52 -7.14 0.42
C SER A 172 29.44 -6.24 -0.38
N LYS A 173 30.74 -6.49 -0.31
CA LYS A 173 31.72 -5.67 -1.03
C LYS A 173 31.50 -5.61 -2.54
N ASN A 174 31.05 -6.70 -3.15
CA ASN A 174 30.96 -6.86 -4.60
C ASN A 174 29.52 -7.12 -5.12
N TYR A 175 28.53 -7.27 -4.24
CA TYR A 175 27.16 -7.59 -4.63
C TYR A 175 26.12 -7.19 -3.57
N LEU A 176 24.91 -7.03 -4.02
CA LEU A 176 23.72 -6.93 -3.18
C LEU A 176 22.96 -8.25 -3.24
N GLU A 177 22.62 -8.82 -2.09
CA GLU A 177 21.73 -9.95 -1.98
C GLU A 177 20.32 -9.44 -1.57
N ILE A 178 19.34 -9.70 -2.39
CA ILE A 178 17.97 -9.19 -2.21
C ILE A 178 17.02 -10.38 -2.09
N GLY A 179 16.22 -10.38 -1.04
CA GLY A 179 15.19 -11.40 -0.84
C GLY A 179 14.08 -11.30 -1.88
N ALA A 180 13.55 -12.45 -2.31
CA ALA A 180 12.58 -12.55 -3.39
C ALA A 180 11.20 -11.89 -3.09
N ALA A 181 10.90 -11.59 -1.82
CA ALA A 181 9.69 -10.89 -1.41
C ALA A 181 9.97 -9.45 -0.93
N THR A 182 11.16 -8.91 -1.17
CA THR A 182 11.51 -7.53 -0.82
C THR A 182 10.74 -6.55 -1.68
N PRO A 183 9.98 -5.60 -1.10
CA PRO A 183 9.29 -4.56 -1.85
C PRO A 183 10.26 -3.69 -2.67
N LEU A 184 9.90 -3.36 -3.92
CA LEU A 184 10.74 -2.54 -4.80
C LEU A 184 11.09 -1.18 -4.19
N ILE A 185 10.17 -0.54 -3.49
CA ILE A 185 10.42 0.74 -2.81
C ILE A 185 11.51 0.62 -1.73
N LYS A 186 11.58 -0.52 -1.04
CA LYS A 186 12.63 -0.79 -0.05
C LYS A 186 13.99 -0.97 -0.72
N PHE A 187 14.00 -1.67 -1.86
CA PHE A 187 15.19 -1.83 -2.69
C PHE A 187 15.66 -0.48 -3.25
N GLU A 188 14.78 0.31 -3.83
CA GLU A 188 15.07 1.64 -4.36
C GLU A 188 15.71 2.56 -3.32
N ASN A 189 15.12 2.63 -2.12
CA ASN A 189 15.68 3.43 -1.03
C ASN A 189 17.06 2.97 -0.56
N GLU A 190 17.34 1.67 -0.68
CA GLU A 190 18.67 1.15 -0.30
C GLU A 190 19.69 1.37 -1.41
N ILE A 191 19.33 1.12 -2.68
CA ILE A 191 20.25 1.23 -3.82
C ILE A 191 20.72 2.67 -4.05
N LYS A 192 19.85 3.67 -3.82
CA LYS A 192 20.19 5.10 -3.91
C LYS A 192 21.37 5.52 -2.99
N LYS A 193 21.69 4.76 -1.97
CA LYS A 193 22.86 5.01 -1.10
C LYS A 193 24.17 4.70 -1.79
N TYR A 194 24.17 3.82 -2.78
CA TYR A 194 25.34 3.34 -3.49
C TYR A 194 25.41 3.87 -4.92
N TYR A 195 24.25 4.17 -5.51
CA TYR A 195 24.08 4.68 -6.86
C TYR A 195 23.07 5.85 -6.79
N PRO A 196 23.53 7.06 -6.44
CA PRO A 196 22.65 8.20 -6.12
C PRO A 196 22.06 8.94 -7.33
N ASP A 197 22.21 8.47 -8.55
CA ASP A 197 21.75 9.16 -9.78
C ASP A 197 20.25 9.32 -9.89
#